data_c16f0b72785d5c2b92327d649f016bdd
#
_entry.id   c16f0b72785d5c2b92327d649f016bdd
#
_cell.length_a   1.000
_cell.length_b   1.000
_cell.length_c   1.000
_cell.angle_alpha   90.00
_cell.angle_beta   90.00
_cell.angle_gamma   90.00
#
_symmetry.space_group_name_H-M   'P 1'
#
loop_
_entity.id
_entity.type
_entity.pdbx_description
1 polymer ?
#
loop_
_entity_poly.entity_id
_entity_poly.type
_entity_poly.pdbx_seq_one_letter_code
_entity_poly.pdbx_strand_id
1 'polypeptide(L)'
;MKVTWLGHAAFLFEHDGKSVVIDPFITDNPAFPEKYKGITVGVNYLLLTHIHFDHMGDAVTLSKKTGKVVAIFEICKWLETKGITNYEPMNIGGTIELDDLVVHMVMAHHSSGFIEDGSIVYGGNPCGYVIEFGGHTLYHAGDTGLFLDMQLIQRLFSPDICMLPIGDRFTMGPREASIACNEFLDARTIIPMHFDTFPALTGKSDEFRKLVKRGTVEVLEPGGSLEV
;
A
#
# COMPACT_ATOMS: atom_id res chain seq x y z
N MET A 1 13.64 2.22 11.66
CA MET A 1 12.83 2.75 10.51
C MET A 1 11.51 3.26 11.07
N LYS A 2 10.97 4.33 10.46
CA LYS A 2 9.68 4.88 10.88
C LYS A 2 8.60 4.57 9.85
N VAL A 3 7.49 3.99 10.30
CA VAL A 3 6.29 3.69 9.51
C VAL A 3 5.18 4.64 9.93
N THR A 4 4.64 5.44 9.02
CA THR A 4 3.55 6.39 9.30
C THR A 4 2.34 6.02 8.46
N TRP A 5 1.17 5.84 9.09
CA TRP A 5 -0.08 5.68 8.37
C TRP A 5 -0.67 7.05 8.03
N LEU A 6 -0.85 7.32 6.75
CA LEU A 6 -1.39 8.59 6.26
C LEU A 6 -2.92 8.58 6.09
N GLY A 7 -3.57 7.50 6.54
CA GLY A 7 -4.99 7.26 6.34
C GLY A 7 -5.28 6.42 5.09
N HIS A 8 -6.40 5.70 5.10
CA HIS A 8 -6.81 4.77 4.05
C HIS A 8 -5.75 3.68 3.79
N ALA A 9 -5.20 3.58 2.58
CA ALA A 9 -4.10 2.70 2.24
C ALA A 9 -2.76 3.45 2.07
N ALA A 10 -2.74 4.76 2.35
CA ALA A 10 -1.56 5.58 2.18
C ALA A 10 -0.57 5.42 3.35
N PHE A 11 0.69 5.11 3.03
CA PHE A 11 1.77 5.00 4.01
C PHE A 11 3.01 5.79 3.59
N LEU A 12 3.76 6.23 4.60
CA LEU A 12 5.09 6.80 4.47
C LEU A 12 6.06 5.97 5.28
N PHE A 13 7.13 5.51 4.65
CA PHE A 13 8.27 4.85 5.29
C PHE A 13 9.48 5.76 5.22
N GLU A 14 10.19 5.93 6.35
CA GLU A 14 11.35 6.81 6.47
C GLU A 14 12.52 6.07 7.14
N HIS A 15 13.71 6.12 6.52
CA HIS A 15 14.95 5.57 7.07
C HIS A 15 16.16 6.31 6.48
N ASP A 16 17.11 6.73 7.32
CA ASP A 16 18.38 7.36 6.94
C ASP A 16 18.26 8.47 5.89
N GLY A 17 17.24 9.35 6.05
CA GLY A 17 16.99 10.48 5.15
C GLY A 17 16.35 10.10 3.81
N LYS A 18 16.01 8.83 3.61
CA LYS A 18 15.24 8.34 2.47
C LYS A 18 13.78 8.11 2.86
N SER A 19 12.90 8.23 1.88
CA SER A 19 11.46 8.10 2.08
C SER A 19 10.77 7.38 0.93
N VAL A 20 9.83 6.52 1.28
CA VAL A 20 8.95 5.80 0.36
C VAL A 20 7.51 6.16 0.71
N VAL A 21 6.74 6.61 -0.28
CA VAL A 21 5.28 6.75 -0.15
C VAL A 21 4.62 5.67 -0.98
N ILE A 22 3.57 5.07 -0.44
CA ILE A 22 2.72 4.13 -1.17
C ILE A 22 1.30 4.64 -1.18
N ASP A 23 0.63 4.54 -2.35
CA ASP A 23 -0.77 4.90 -2.60
C ASP A 23 -1.14 6.31 -2.08
N PRO A 24 -0.69 7.39 -2.74
CA PRO A 24 -0.76 8.75 -2.22
C PRO A 24 -2.16 9.36 -2.35
N PHE A 25 -3.14 8.80 -1.67
CA PHE A 25 -4.47 9.36 -1.54
C PHE A 25 -4.44 10.49 -0.50
N ILE A 26 -4.29 11.73 -0.93
CA ILE A 26 -4.03 12.90 -0.09
C ILE A 26 -5.19 13.89 -0.16
N THR A 27 -5.44 14.49 -1.32
CA THR A 27 -6.33 15.66 -1.47
C THR A 27 -7.77 15.34 -1.09
N ASP A 28 -8.36 14.27 -1.57
CA ASP A 28 -9.76 13.90 -1.34
C ASP A 28 -9.93 12.85 -0.23
N ASN A 29 -8.87 12.57 0.53
CA ASN A 29 -8.91 11.64 1.65
C ASN A 29 -9.40 12.37 2.91
N PRO A 30 -10.63 12.09 3.40
CA PRO A 30 -11.16 12.74 4.59
C PRO A 30 -10.39 12.41 5.88
N ALA A 31 -9.62 11.33 5.87
CA ALA A 31 -8.78 10.89 6.99
C ALA A 31 -7.32 11.39 6.87
N PHE A 32 -6.94 12.11 5.80
CA PHE A 32 -5.55 12.54 5.61
C PHE A 32 -5.13 13.59 6.64
N PRO A 33 -4.03 13.39 7.38
CA PRO A 33 -3.64 14.30 8.45
C PRO A 33 -3.04 15.60 7.90
N GLU A 34 -3.61 16.75 8.30
CA GLU A 34 -3.19 18.10 7.88
C GLU A 34 -1.69 18.34 7.94
N LYS A 35 -1.02 17.86 9.00
CA LYS A 35 0.44 18.04 9.20
C LYS A 35 1.30 17.43 8.09
N TYR A 36 0.74 16.52 7.29
CA TYR A 36 1.42 15.87 6.18
C TYR A 36 1.05 16.43 4.80
N LYS A 37 0.17 17.42 4.69
CA LYS A 37 -0.20 18.04 3.40
C LYS A 37 0.99 18.62 2.60
N GLY A 38 2.09 18.90 3.27
CA GLY A 38 3.35 19.34 2.63
C GLY A 38 4.31 18.22 2.22
N ILE A 39 4.01 16.96 2.54
CA ILE A 39 4.91 15.80 2.30
C ILE A 39 5.14 15.49 0.80
N THR A 40 4.38 16.15 -0.05
CA THR A 40 4.42 16.02 -1.51
C THR A 40 5.72 16.54 -2.15
N VAL A 41 6.71 16.93 -1.34
CA VAL A 41 7.98 17.49 -1.86
C VAL A 41 9.15 16.68 -1.32
N GLY A 42 9.88 16.03 -2.24
CA GLY A 42 11.16 15.39 -1.89
C GLY A 42 11.09 13.92 -1.48
N VAL A 43 9.99 13.21 -1.78
CA VAL A 43 9.91 11.75 -1.60
C VAL A 43 10.88 11.06 -2.57
N ASN A 44 11.66 10.10 -2.09
CA ASN A 44 12.61 9.37 -2.94
C ASN A 44 11.90 8.38 -3.85
N TYR A 45 10.93 7.64 -3.32
CA TYR A 45 10.22 6.58 -4.03
C TYR A 45 8.71 6.70 -3.83
N LEU A 46 7.95 6.51 -4.91
CA LEU A 46 6.50 6.44 -4.91
C LEU A 46 6.06 5.10 -5.49
N LEU A 47 5.36 4.29 -4.71
CA LEU A 47 4.82 3.00 -5.12
C LEU A 47 3.30 3.11 -5.31
N LEU A 48 2.77 2.50 -6.37
CA LEU A 48 1.34 2.52 -6.69
C LEU A 48 0.84 1.09 -6.86
N THR A 49 -0.10 0.66 -6.02
CA THR A 49 -0.62 -0.71 -6.03
C THR A 49 -1.59 -0.96 -7.16
N HIS A 50 -2.47 -0.01 -7.45
CA HIS A 50 -3.45 -0.10 -8.52
C HIS A 50 -4.05 1.27 -8.85
N ILE A 51 -4.90 1.36 -9.90
CA ILE A 51 -5.30 2.64 -10.49
C ILE A 51 -6.60 3.23 -9.92
N HIS A 52 -7.22 2.67 -8.87
CA HIS A 52 -8.40 3.27 -8.26
C HIS A 52 -8.10 4.65 -7.69
N PHE A 53 -9.11 5.53 -7.65
CA PHE A 53 -8.95 6.95 -7.28
C PHE A 53 -8.41 7.15 -5.87
N ASP A 54 -8.81 6.29 -4.94
CA ASP A 54 -8.43 6.29 -3.52
C ASP A 54 -7.05 5.69 -3.23
N HIS A 55 -6.31 5.29 -4.27
CA HIS A 55 -4.90 4.89 -4.25
C HIS A 55 -4.06 5.80 -5.13
N MET A 56 -4.52 6.06 -6.36
CA MET A 56 -3.82 6.98 -7.27
C MET A 56 -3.80 8.41 -6.77
N GLY A 57 -4.92 8.91 -6.22
CA GLY A 57 -5.04 10.21 -5.60
C GLY A 57 -4.17 11.29 -6.23
N ASP A 58 -3.16 11.72 -5.50
CA ASP A 58 -2.21 12.75 -5.92
C ASP A 58 -0.98 12.21 -6.69
N ALA A 59 -1.00 10.97 -7.16
CA ALA A 59 0.15 10.32 -7.78
C ALA A 59 0.75 11.15 -8.94
N VAL A 60 -0.06 11.71 -9.82
CA VAL A 60 0.43 12.55 -10.95
C VAL A 60 1.15 13.80 -10.43
N THR A 61 0.61 14.46 -9.41
CA THR A 61 1.21 15.67 -8.83
C THR A 61 2.50 15.34 -8.08
N LEU A 62 2.48 14.25 -7.33
CA LEU A 62 3.62 13.80 -6.54
C LEU A 62 4.75 13.31 -7.44
N SER A 63 4.44 12.53 -8.47
CA SER A 63 5.44 11.97 -9.41
C SER A 63 6.30 13.03 -10.10
N LYS A 64 5.79 14.24 -10.28
CA LYS A 64 6.58 15.37 -10.83
C LYS A 64 7.71 15.84 -9.91
N LYS A 65 7.68 15.45 -8.64
CA LYS A 65 8.61 15.91 -7.59
C LYS A 65 9.29 14.74 -6.87
N THR A 66 8.92 13.51 -7.20
CA THR A 66 9.46 12.29 -6.62
C THR A 66 10.70 11.83 -7.38
N GLY A 67 11.63 11.19 -6.70
CA GLY A 67 12.83 10.64 -7.32
C GLY A 67 12.51 9.53 -8.33
N LYS A 68 11.73 8.53 -7.94
CA LYS A 68 11.36 7.39 -8.79
C LYS A 68 9.94 6.90 -8.48
N VAL A 69 9.15 6.61 -9.51
CA VAL A 69 7.84 5.96 -9.39
C VAL A 69 7.97 4.48 -9.72
N VAL A 70 7.39 3.61 -8.92
CA VAL A 70 7.32 2.16 -9.14
C VAL A 70 5.87 1.74 -9.25
N ALA A 71 5.50 1.12 -10.35
CA ALA A 71 4.14 0.65 -10.58
C ALA A 71 4.11 -0.47 -11.63
N ILE A 72 2.95 -1.12 -11.77
CA ILE A 72 2.71 -2.04 -12.88
C ILE A 72 2.84 -1.30 -14.22
N PHE A 73 3.25 -2.01 -15.26
CA PHE A 73 3.56 -1.46 -16.58
C PHE A 73 2.46 -0.53 -17.12
N GLU A 74 1.19 -0.91 -17.00
CA GLU A 74 0.05 -0.15 -17.52
C GLU A 74 -0.12 1.20 -16.81
N ILE A 75 0.05 1.26 -15.48
CA ILE A 75 0.04 2.51 -14.72
C ILE A 75 1.20 3.41 -15.17
N CYS A 76 2.41 2.86 -15.34
CA CYS A 76 3.55 3.62 -15.83
C CYS A 76 3.28 4.21 -17.22
N LYS A 77 2.66 3.45 -18.13
CA LYS A 77 2.28 3.95 -19.45
C LYS A 77 1.17 5.01 -19.39
N TRP A 78 0.22 4.88 -18.48
CA TRP A 78 -0.76 5.94 -18.24
C TRP A 78 -0.09 7.21 -17.68
N LEU A 79 0.81 7.10 -16.71
CA LEU A 79 1.58 8.23 -16.16
C LEU A 79 2.41 8.94 -17.24
N GLU A 80 2.96 8.21 -18.21
CA GLU A 80 3.66 8.77 -19.36
C GLU A 80 2.77 9.70 -20.17
N THR A 81 1.48 9.40 -20.33
CA THR A 81 0.50 10.31 -20.98
C THR A 81 0.28 11.60 -20.20
N LYS A 82 0.61 11.62 -18.90
CA LYS A 82 0.55 12.80 -18.02
C LYS A 82 1.91 13.53 -17.92
N GLY A 83 2.89 13.12 -18.73
CA GLY A 83 4.23 13.70 -18.79
C GLY A 83 5.19 13.22 -17.70
N ILE A 84 4.89 12.10 -17.03
CA ILE A 84 5.78 11.48 -16.04
C ILE A 84 6.65 10.43 -16.73
N THR A 85 7.98 10.56 -16.62
CA THR A 85 8.95 9.67 -17.27
C THR A 85 9.97 9.04 -16.30
N ASN A 86 9.97 9.47 -15.03
CA ASN A 86 10.88 8.97 -13.98
C ASN A 86 10.29 7.76 -13.26
N TYR A 87 9.93 6.73 -13.99
CA TYR A 87 9.33 5.51 -13.43
C TYR A 87 10.14 4.25 -13.73
N GLU A 88 9.98 3.23 -12.90
CA GLU A 88 10.42 1.85 -13.09
C GLU A 88 9.19 0.95 -13.23
N PRO A 89 8.90 0.44 -14.42
CA PRO A 89 7.75 -0.43 -14.61
C PRO A 89 8.06 -1.84 -14.12
N MET A 90 7.10 -2.45 -13.47
CA MET A 90 7.17 -3.84 -13.01
C MET A 90 5.99 -4.67 -13.52
N ASN A 91 6.00 -5.94 -13.17
CA ASN A 91 4.81 -6.78 -13.19
C ASN A 91 4.85 -7.79 -12.03
N ILE A 92 3.70 -8.40 -11.74
CA ILE A 92 3.56 -9.39 -10.66
C ILE A 92 4.59 -10.53 -10.84
N GLY A 93 5.29 -10.85 -9.76
CA GLY A 93 6.40 -11.81 -9.73
C GLY A 93 7.77 -11.19 -10.02
N GLY A 94 7.83 -9.90 -10.41
CA GLY A 94 9.07 -9.18 -10.64
C GLY A 94 9.68 -8.61 -9.37
N THR A 95 10.99 -8.36 -9.44
CA THR A 95 11.78 -7.67 -8.41
C THR A 95 12.59 -6.57 -9.05
N ILE A 96 12.70 -5.43 -8.39
CA ILE A 96 13.65 -4.37 -8.71
C ILE A 96 14.48 -4.00 -7.49
N GLU A 97 15.73 -3.64 -7.73
CA GLU A 97 16.65 -3.14 -6.73
C GLU A 97 16.95 -1.67 -7.06
N LEU A 98 16.74 -0.80 -6.09
CA LEU A 98 16.99 0.64 -6.17
C LEU A 98 17.86 1.00 -4.97
N ASP A 99 19.02 1.57 -5.19
CA ASP A 99 20.03 1.96 -4.19
C ASP A 99 19.90 1.29 -2.78
N ASP A 100 18.89 1.71 -2.02
CA ASP A 100 18.61 1.32 -0.62
C ASP A 100 17.22 0.66 -0.45
N LEU A 101 16.55 0.32 -1.53
CA LEU A 101 15.20 -0.22 -1.58
C LEU A 101 15.13 -1.42 -2.53
N VAL A 102 14.65 -2.57 -2.04
CA VAL A 102 14.25 -3.69 -2.90
C VAL A 102 12.73 -3.80 -2.90
N VAL A 103 12.14 -3.92 -4.08
CA VAL A 103 10.69 -3.99 -4.25
C VAL A 103 10.32 -5.25 -5.03
N HIS A 104 9.47 -6.08 -4.44
CA HIS A 104 8.86 -7.24 -5.07
C HIS A 104 7.38 -6.97 -5.31
N MET A 105 6.93 -7.08 -6.55
CA MET A 105 5.50 -6.95 -6.87
C MET A 105 4.83 -8.31 -6.74
N VAL A 106 3.82 -8.39 -5.88
CA VAL A 106 3.07 -9.62 -5.60
C VAL A 106 1.60 -9.48 -5.98
N MET A 107 0.90 -10.60 -6.14
CA MET A 107 -0.52 -10.64 -6.49
C MET A 107 -1.39 -9.94 -5.44
N ALA A 108 -2.46 -9.29 -5.90
CA ALA A 108 -3.62 -8.90 -5.10
C ALA A 108 -4.90 -9.30 -5.85
N HIS A 109 -5.90 -9.78 -5.12
CA HIS A 109 -7.20 -10.18 -5.68
C HIS A 109 -8.18 -9.01 -5.61
N HIS A 110 -8.13 -8.15 -6.62
CA HIS A 110 -8.95 -6.95 -6.73
C HIS A 110 -9.15 -6.59 -8.20
N SER A 111 -9.66 -5.40 -8.49
CA SER A 111 -9.72 -4.82 -9.84
C SER A 111 -8.82 -3.58 -9.92
N SER A 112 -8.54 -3.13 -11.14
CA SER A 112 -7.67 -1.98 -11.36
C SER A 112 -8.14 -1.23 -12.60
N GLY A 113 -9.08 -0.30 -12.40
CA GLY A 113 -9.63 0.53 -13.47
C GLY A 113 -10.30 1.77 -12.91
N PHE A 114 -10.34 2.85 -13.68
CA PHE A 114 -11.05 4.06 -13.34
C PHE A 114 -11.67 4.70 -14.58
N ILE A 115 -12.54 5.69 -14.37
CA ILE A 115 -13.20 6.41 -15.47
C ILE A 115 -12.43 7.70 -15.74
N GLU A 116 -11.93 7.85 -16.96
CA GLU A 116 -11.33 9.08 -17.47
C GLU A 116 -12.04 9.46 -18.77
N ASP A 117 -12.53 10.68 -18.87
CA ASP A 117 -13.27 11.21 -20.03
C ASP A 117 -14.41 10.29 -20.51
N GLY A 118 -15.12 9.68 -19.56
CA GLY A 118 -16.26 8.79 -19.81
C GLY A 118 -15.89 7.38 -20.28
N SER A 119 -14.61 7.04 -20.32
CA SER A 119 -14.11 5.71 -20.69
C SER A 119 -13.41 5.02 -19.51
N ILE A 120 -13.52 3.70 -19.46
CA ILE A 120 -12.78 2.91 -18.47
C ILE A 120 -11.33 2.80 -18.92
N VAL A 121 -10.40 3.29 -18.08
CA VAL A 121 -8.96 3.08 -18.24
C VAL A 121 -8.56 1.85 -17.44
N TYR A 122 -7.94 0.89 -18.12
CA TYR A 122 -7.38 -0.30 -17.48
C TYR A 122 -5.98 -0.01 -16.94
N GLY A 123 -5.79 -0.19 -15.64
CA GLY A 123 -4.53 0.08 -14.94
C GLY A 123 -3.62 -1.13 -14.73
N GLY A 124 -3.78 -2.20 -15.51
CA GLY A 124 -3.09 -3.46 -15.24
C GLY A 124 -3.77 -4.26 -14.12
N ASN A 125 -3.13 -5.34 -13.69
CA ASN A 125 -3.59 -6.10 -12.53
C ASN A 125 -3.28 -5.33 -11.24
N PRO A 126 -4.16 -5.38 -10.21
CA PRO A 126 -3.84 -4.86 -8.89
C PRO A 126 -2.72 -5.69 -8.26
N CYS A 127 -1.91 -5.07 -7.44
CA CYS A 127 -0.79 -5.72 -6.78
C CYS A 127 -0.66 -5.29 -5.32
N GLY A 128 0.04 -6.10 -4.55
CA GLY A 128 0.70 -5.72 -3.31
C GLY A 128 2.20 -5.58 -3.54
N TYR A 129 2.89 -5.06 -2.54
CA TYR A 129 4.35 -4.96 -2.55
C TYR A 129 4.95 -5.61 -1.31
N VAL A 130 6.00 -6.39 -1.52
CA VAL A 130 6.96 -6.69 -0.45
C VAL A 130 8.15 -5.76 -0.66
N ILE A 131 8.51 -5.06 0.42
CA ILE A 131 9.48 -3.96 0.40
C ILE A 131 10.57 -4.26 1.41
N GLU A 132 11.82 -4.41 0.96
CA GLU A 132 12.98 -4.47 1.85
C GLU A 132 13.56 -3.06 1.99
N PHE A 133 13.46 -2.48 3.19
CA PHE A 133 13.88 -1.12 3.46
C PHE A 133 14.25 -0.94 4.95
N GLY A 134 15.35 -0.27 5.22
CA GLY A 134 15.79 0.05 6.57
C GLY A 134 16.02 -1.18 7.47
N GLY A 135 16.42 -2.32 6.89
CA GLY A 135 16.63 -3.58 7.62
C GLY A 135 15.35 -4.36 7.95
N HIS A 136 14.21 -3.94 7.41
CA HIS A 136 12.90 -4.56 7.58
C HIS A 136 12.34 -5.07 6.26
N THR A 137 11.49 -6.09 6.33
CA THR A 137 10.68 -6.58 5.20
C THR A 137 9.21 -6.27 5.48
N LEU A 138 8.64 -5.37 4.68
CA LEU A 138 7.26 -4.92 4.80
C LEU A 138 6.40 -5.57 3.71
N TYR A 139 5.21 -6.00 4.05
CA TYR A 139 4.19 -6.39 3.07
C TYR A 139 3.01 -5.42 3.12
N HIS A 140 2.86 -4.62 2.08
CA HIS A 140 1.67 -3.82 1.84
C HIS A 140 0.79 -4.58 0.86
N ALA A 141 -0.36 -5.06 1.34
CA ALA A 141 -1.19 -5.96 0.55
C ALA A 141 -1.91 -5.28 -0.62
N GLY A 142 -1.95 -3.94 -0.64
CA GLY A 142 -2.84 -3.20 -1.53
C GLY A 142 -4.29 -3.53 -1.22
N ASP A 143 -5.18 -3.27 -2.14
CA ASP A 143 -6.57 -3.74 -2.04
C ASP A 143 -6.67 -5.19 -2.50
N THR A 144 -7.18 -6.02 -1.61
CA THR A 144 -7.30 -7.45 -1.89
C THR A 144 -8.38 -8.13 -1.07
N GLY A 145 -9.00 -9.17 -1.65
CA GLY A 145 -9.64 -10.24 -0.91
C GLY A 145 -8.60 -11.19 -0.30
N LEU A 146 -9.06 -12.14 0.52
CA LEU A 146 -8.22 -13.24 1.03
C LEU A 146 -7.90 -14.23 -0.10
N PHE A 147 -6.64 -14.63 -0.21
CA PHE A 147 -6.21 -15.62 -1.21
C PHE A 147 -5.06 -16.50 -0.69
N LEU A 148 -4.98 -17.70 -1.24
CA LEU A 148 -4.10 -18.74 -0.71
C LEU A 148 -2.61 -18.42 -0.91
N ASP A 149 -2.27 -17.72 -1.99
CA ASP A 149 -0.87 -17.42 -2.31
C ASP A 149 -0.21 -16.42 -1.32
N MET A 150 -0.96 -15.88 -0.35
CA MET A 150 -0.36 -15.18 0.80
C MET A 150 0.63 -16.08 1.56
N GLN A 151 0.44 -17.41 1.53
CA GLN A 151 1.43 -18.36 2.05
C GLN A 151 2.75 -18.35 1.28
N LEU A 152 2.71 -18.11 -0.03
CA LEU A 152 3.91 -17.98 -0.85
C LEU A 152 4.66 -16.69 -0.55
N ILE A 153 3.92 -15.60 -0.30
CA ILE A 153 4.52 -14.33 0.14
C ILE A 153 5.29 -14.54 1.44
N GLN A 154 4.67 -15.19 2.43
CA GLN A 154 5.34 -15.53 3.69
C GLN A 154 6.56 -16.41 3.47
N ARG A 155 6.42 -17.46 2.67
CA ARG A 155 7.49 -18.44 2.42
C ARG A 155 8.70 -17.84 1.71
N LEU A 156 8.47 -16.91 0.77
CA LEU A 156 9.53 -16.34 -0.07
C LEU A 156 10.24 -15.17 0.60
N PHE A 157 9.48 -14.33 1.31
CA PHE A 157 9.97 -13.03 1.77
C PHE A 157 9.98 -12.87 3.29
N SER A 158 9.18 -13.66 4.03
CA SER A 158 9.09 -13.60 5.49
C SER A 158 8.89 -12.17 6.03
N PRO A 159 7.85 -11.42 5.60
CA PRO A 159 7.65 -10.06 6.04
C PRO A 159 7.45 -9.98 7.56
N ASP A 160 8.17 -9.08 8.20
CA ASP A 160 8.05 -8.84 9.64
C ASP A 160 6.98 -7.79 9.98
N ILE A 161 6.58 -6.98 9.00
CA ILE A 161 5.51 -5.97 9.12
C ILE A 161 4.52 -6.16 7.97
N CYS A 162 3.24 -6.34 8.29
CA CYS A 162 2.17 -6.47 7.30
C CYS A 162 1.14 -5.36 7.43
N MET A 163 0.82 -4.66 6.35
CA MET A 163 -0.28 -3.73 6.23
C MET A 163 -1.42 -4.40 5.44
N LEU A 164 -2.55 -4.64 6.11
CA LEU A 164 -3.66 -5.44 5.56
C LEU A 164 -4.96 -4.63 5.54
N PRO A 165 -5.70 -4.61 4.43
CA PRO A 165 -7.00 -3.96 4.37
C PRO A 165 -8.03 -4.76 5.19
N ILE A 166 -8.85 -4.03 5.94
CA ILE A 166 -9.91 -4.60 6.78
C ILE A 166 -11.27 -3.94 6.57
N GLY A 167 -11.42 -3.11 5.51
CA GLY A 167 -12.60 -2.28 5.29
C GLY A 167 -13.88 -3.05 4.98
N ASP A 168 -13.79 -4.34 4.66
CA ASP A 168 -14.90 -5.14 4.17
C ASP A 168 -15.39 -4.63 2.80
N ARG A 169 -16.55 -4.97 2.34
CA ARG A 169 -17.23 -4.57 1.11
C ARG A 169 -16.38 -4.58 -0.17
N PHE A 170 -15.21 -3.94 -0.19
CA PHE A 170 -14.32 -3.83 -1.36
C PHE A 170 -13.01 -4.61 -1.19
N THR A 171 -12.63 -4.94 0.03
CA THR A 171 -11.42 -5.67 0.41
C THR A 171 -11.76 -6.77 1.42
N MET A 172 -10.74 -7.38 2.02
CA MET A 172 -10.96 -8.22 3.19
C MET A 172 -11.70 -7.44 4.28
N GLY A 173 -12.56 -8.13 5.03
CA GLY A 173 -13.05 -7.68 6.32
C GLY A 173 -12.13 -8.15 7.46
N PRO A 174 -12.46 -7.79 8.72
CA PRO A 174 -11.71 -8.21 9.90
C PRO A 174 -11.50 -9.71 10.01
N ARG A 175 -12.51 -10.50 9.64
CA ARG A 175 -12.47 -11.97 9.68
C ARG A 175 -11.47 -12.54 8.67
N GLU A 176 -11.57 -12.15 7.40
CA GLU A 176 -10.70 -12.63 6.32
C GLU A 176 -9.25 -12.22 6.57
N ALA A 177 -9.02 -10.96 6.96
CA ALA A 177 -7.70 -10.45 7.31
C ALA A 177 -7.10 -11.19 8.53
N SER A 178 -7.93 -11.58 9.52
CA SER A 178 -7.45 -12.38 10.65
C SER A 178 -7.06 -13.80 10.24
N ILE A 179 -7.72 -14.40 9.26
CA ILE A 179 -7.31 -15.69 8.68
C ILE A 179 -5.94 -15.53 7.99
N ALA A 180 -5.74 -14.46 7.20
CA ALA A 180 -4.44 -14.18 6.60
C ALA A 180 -3.32 -14.14 7.66
N CYS A 181 -3.53 -13.43 8.78
CA CYS A 181 -2.56 -13.35 9.86
C CYS A 181 -2.34 -14.67 10.60
N ASN A 182 -3.41 -15.41 10.87
CA ASN A 182 -3.35 -16.58 11.72
C ASN A 182 -2.84 -17.85 10.99
N GLU A 183 -3.07 -17.93 9.68
CA GLU A 183 -2.85 -19.15 8.90
C GLU A 183 -1.81 -18.98 7.78
N PHE A 184 -1.65 -17.79 7.20
CA PHE A 184 -0.85 -17.58 6.00
C PHE A 184 0.40 -16.74 6.22
N LEU A 185 0.32 -15.72 7.09
CA LEU A 185 1.39 -14.78 7.38
C LEU A 185 1.90 -15.00 8.82
N ASP A 186 3.18 -14.73 9.05
CA ASP A 186 3.81 -14.84 10.38
C ASP A 186 4.53 -13.53 10.75
N ALA A 187 3.86 -12.42 10.47
CA ALA A 187 4.40 -11.10 10.74
C ALA A 187 4.38 -10.78 12.24
N ARG A 188 5.46 -10.17 12.73
CA ARG A 188 5.54 -9.68 14.11
C ARG A 188 4.60 -8.50 14.35
N THR A 189 4.49 -7.60 13.37
CA THR A 189 3.69 -6.38 13.44
C THR A 189 2.65 -6.36 12.32
N ILE A 190 1.41 -6.10 12.66
CA ILE A 190 0.30 -6.06 11.73
C ILE A 190 -0.40 -4.71 11.88
N ILE A 191 -0.48 -3.95 10.80
CA ILE A 191 -1.13 -2.63 10.77
C ILE A 191 -2.39 -2.76 9.88
N PRO A 192 -3.59 -2.64 10.46
CA PRO A 192 -4.81 -2.59 9.66
C PRO A 192 -4.89 -1.28 8.88
N MET A 193 -5.40 -1.35 7.66
CA MET A 193 -5.59 -0.21 6.77
C MET A 193 -6.92 -0.29 6.02
N HIS A 194 -7.24 0.71 5.21
CA HIS A 194 -8.42 0.77 4.34
C HIS A 194 -9.74 0.59 5.11
N PHE A 195 -9.88 1.24 6.26
CA PHE A 195 -11.07 1.21 7.11
C PHE A 195 -11.41 2.61 7.65
N ASP A 196 -12.66 2.81 8.05
CA ASP A 196 -13.21 4.06 8.63
C ASP A 196 -13.02 5.34 7.77
N THR A 197 -12.49 5.27 6.55
CA THR A 197 -12.32 6.43 5.65
C THR A 197 -13.66 6.84 5.03
N PHE A 198 -14.47 5.89 4.64
CA PHE A 198 -15.79 6.11 4.02
C PHE A 198 -16.88 5.31 4.76
N PRO A 199 -18.15 5.80 4.77
CA PRO A 199 -19.25 5.08 5.43
C PRO A 199 -19.50 3.65 4.91
N ALA A 200 -19.06 3.37 3.67
CA ALA A 200 -19.18 2.04 3.07
C ALA A 200 -18.19 1.01 3.63
N LEU A 201 -17.12 1.47 4.29
CA LEU A 201 -16.10 0.61 4.90
C LEU A 201 -16.53 0.28 6.32
N THR A 202 -17.15 -0.88 6.48
CA THR A 202 -17.83 -1.28 7.72
C THR A 202 -16.95 -2.09 8.67
N GLY A 203 -15.80 -2.58 8.20
CA GLY A 203 -14.84 -3.33 9.01
C GLY A 203 -14.27 -2.51 10.17
N LYS A 204 -14.07 -3.16 11.33
CA LYS A 204 -13.63 -2.50 12.57
C LYS A 204 -12.32 -3.06 13.09
N SER A 205 -11.39 -2.17 13.40
CA SER A 205 -10.07 -2.52 13.93
C SER A 205 -10.13 -3.28 15.27
N ASP A 206 -11.09 -2.96 16.12
CA ASP A 206 -11.30 -3.66 17.40
C ASP A 206 -11.75 -5.12 17.21
N GLU A 207 -12.56 -5.40 16.19
CA GLU A 207 -12.94 -6.76 15.82
C GLU A 207 -11.72 -7.51 15.28
N PHE A 208 -11.00 -6.91 14.37
CA PHE A 208 -9.77 -7.48 13.80
C PHE A 208 -8.76 -7.84 14.89
N ARG A 209 -8.48 -6.90 15.81
CA ARG A 209 -7.55 -7.13 16.93
C ARG A 209 -7.94 -8.32 17.81
N LYS A 210 -9.25 -8.54 18.05
CA LYS A 210 -9.75 -9.69 18.84
C LYS A 210 -9.59 -11.02 18.12
N LEU A 211 -9.61 -11.03 16.78
CA LEU A 211 -9.56 -12.23 15.96
C LEU A 211 -8.13 -12.68 15.67
N VAL A 212 -7.17 -11.75 15.63
CA VAL A 212 -5.75 -12.03 15.41
C VAL A 212 -5.15 -12.73 16.63
N LYS A 213 -4.47 -13.84 16.40
CA LYS A 213 -3.86 -14.70 17.43
C LYS A 213 -2.34 -14.73 17.36
N ARG A 214 -1.75 -14.24 16.27
CA ARG A 214 -0.30 -14.25 15.99
C ARG A 214 0.14 -12.84 15.61
N GLY A 215 1.29 -12.40 16.12
CA GLY A 215 1.78 -11.05 15.93
C GLY A 215 1.03 -10.02 16.80
N THR A 216 1.45 -8.78 16.67
CA THR A 216 0.86 -7.63 17.37
C THR A 216 0.10 -6.75 16.40
N VAL A 217 -1.17 -6.48 16.68
CA VAL A 217 -1.98 -5.56 15.88
C VAL A 217 -1.79 -4.14 16.40
N GLU A 218 -1.11 -3.32 15.61
CA GLU A 218 -0.87 -1.90 15.85
C GLU A 218 -1.90 -1.06 15.06
N VAL A 219 -2.94 -0.61 15.76
CA VAL A 219 -3.94 0.29 15.18
C VAL A 219 -3.45 1.71 15.32
N LEU A 220 -3.01 2.29 14.22
CA LEU A 220 -2.56 3.68 14.18
C LEU A 220 -3.74 4.61 13.92
N GLU A 221 -3.69 5.80 14.50
CA GLU A 221 -4.54 6.90 14.03
C GLU A 221 -3.91 7.51 12.76
N PRO A 222 -4.69 8.11 11.84
CA PRO A 222 -4.11 8.81 10.70
C PRO A 222 -3.07 9.84 11.13
N GLY A 223 -1.86 9.72 10.58
CA GLY A 223 -0.67 10.48 10.99
C GLY A 223 0.08 9.93 12.20
N GLY A 224 -0.40 8.85 12.79
CA GLY A 224 0.33 8.08 13.79
C GLY A 224 1.51 7.32 13.16
N SER A 225 2.55 7.10 13.93
CA SER A 225 3.78 6.44 13.48
C SER A 225 4.21 5.35 14.44
N LEU A 226 4.89 4.36 13.91
CA LEU A 226 5.57 3.30 14.64
C LEU A 226 7.07 3.35 14.29
N GLU A 227 7.93 3.34 15.30
CA GLU A 227 9.37 3.11 15.14
C GLU A 227 9.64 1.61 15.26
N VAL A 228 10.33 1.05 14.28
CA VAL A 228 10.64 -0.37 14.15
C VAL A 228 12.12 -0.60 13.94
#